data_ce1b8f49cbd01ade28954d9c7cf8e050
#
_entry.id   ce1b8f49cbd01ade28954d9c7cf8e050
#
_cell.length_a   1.000
_cell.length_b   1.000
_cell.length_c   1.000
_cell.angle_alpha   90.00
_cell.angle_beta   90.00
_cell.angle_gamma   90.00
#
_symmetry.space_group_name_H-M   'P 1'
#
loop_
_entity.id
_entity.type
_entity.pdbx_description
1 polymer ?
#
loop_
_entity_poly.entity_id
_entity_poly.type
_entity_poly.pdbx_seq_one_letter_code
_entity_poly.pdbx_strand_id
1 'polypeptide(L)'
;NLTPEMVVDKVAELTLYRDDILVQRVNGIVRRFTQGDTGHHHTFYSLTLVPALERLSLRHNSRIFQLNTVPEILSILLQEMGINDYAFALTRDCAQREFCVQYRETDLDFLHRLAAEEGLVYSFIHEEGKHTLIFSDASDSLPKLGEPIPYNTLAGGMIESPYISALS
;
A
#
# COMPACT_ATOMS: atom_id res chain seq x y z
N ASN A 1 -17.17 23.59 -4.15
CA ASN A 1 -17.14 22.28 -4.83
C ASN A 1 -15.70 21.83 -4.92
N LEU A 2 -15.43 20.59 -4.49
CA LEU A 2 -14.14 19.95 -4.70
C LEU A 2 -14.07 19.46 -6.16
N THR A 3 -12.91 19.68 -6.82
CA THR A 3 -12.67 19.15 -8.16
C THR A 3 -11.65 18.02 -8.11
N PRO A 4 -11.66 17.08 -9.06
CA PRO A 4 -10.68 15.97 -9.10
C PRO A 4 -9.23 16.46 -9.05
N GLU A 5 -8.90 17.57 -9.74
CA GLU A 5 -7.54 18.13 -9.81
C GLU A 5 -7.03 18.61 -8.44
N MET A 6 -7.94 18.98 -7.55
CA MET A 6 -7.60 19.43 -6.19
C MET A 6 -7.28 18.27 -5.26
N VAL A 7 -7.74 17.05 -5.57
CA VAL A 7 -7.78 15.89 -4.64
C VAL A 7 -6.93 14.73 -5.15
N VAL A 8 -6.95 14.43 -6.45
CA VAL A 8 -6.21 13.29 -7.02
C VAL A 8 -4.70 13.49 -6.85
N ASP A 9 -3.99 12.42 -6.54
CA ASP A 9 -2.55 12.35 -6.24
C ASP A 9 -2.12 13.14 -4.99
N LYS A 10 -3.08 13.58 -4.17
CA LYS A 10 -2.79 14.18 -2.86
C LYS A 10 -2.70 13.10 -1.79
N VAL A 11 -1.81 13.35 -0.83
CA VAL A 11 -1.74 12.54 0.38
C VAL A 11 -3.03 12.70 1.18
N ALA A 12 -3.56 11.59 1.67
CA ALA A 12 -4.74 11.57 2.50
C ALA A 12 -4.59 10.54 3.62
N GLU A 13 -5.17 10.85 4.77
CA GLU A 13 -5.25 9.96 5.92
C GLU A 13 -6.72 9.71 6.26
N LEU A 14 -7.09 8.44 6.40
CA LEU A 14 -8.37 8.01 6.96
C LEU A 14 -8.13 7.58 8.40
N THR A 15 -8.79 8.23 9.34
CA THR A 15 -8.77 7.87 10.76
C THR A 15 -10.10 7.29 11.17
N LEU A 16 -10.06 6.10 11.76
CA LEU A 16 -11.25 5.40 12.26
C LEU A 16 -11.28 5.50 13.78
N TYR A 17 -12.40 5.98 14.30
CA TYR A 17 -12.64 6.11 15.74
C TYR A 17 -13.79 5.19 16.15
N ARG A 18 -13.69 4.67 17.36
CA ARG A 18 -14.76 3.95 18.06
C ARG A 18 -14.86 4.52 19.48
N ASP A 19 -16.02 5.02 19.86
CA ASP A 19 -16.24 5.64 21.16
C ASP A 19 -15.18 6.72 21.49
N ASP A 20 -14.90 7.60 20.51
CA ASP A 20 -13.85 8.64 20.56
C ASP A 20 -12.41 8.13 20.70
N ILE A 21 -12.20 6.81 20.68
CA ILE A 21 -10.88 6.19 20.69
C ILE A 21 -10.42 5.90 19.25
N LEU A 22 -9.23 6.36 18.91
CA LEU A 22 -8.60 6.05 17.62
C LEU A 22 -8.31 4.55 17.53
N VAL A 23 -8.97 3.87 16.58
CA VAL A 23 -8.81 2.43 16.36
C VAL A 23 -7.81 2.15 15.25
N GLN A 24 -7.87 2.91 14.15
CA GLN A 24 -7.03 2.66 12.98
C GLN A 24 -6.76 3.93 12.19
N ARG A 25 -5.56 3.99 11.61
CA ARG A 25 -5.17 4.98 10.58
C ARG A 25 -4.84 4.26 9.29
N VAL A 26 -5.25 4.84 8.18
CA VAL A 26 -4.88 4.38 6.83
C VAL A 26 -4.39 5.58 6.05
N ASN A 27 -3.11 5.59 5.71
CA ASN A 27 -2.49 6.64 4.92
C ASN A 27 -2.28 6.17 3.49
N GLY A 28 -2.39 7.09 2.55
CA GLY A 28 -2.16 6.80 1.15
C GLY A 28 -2.23 8.05 0.29
N ILE A 29 -2.38 7.84 -1.01
CA ILE A 29 -2.67 8.87 -2.00
C ILE A 29 -4.05 8.65 -2.59
N VAL A 30 -4.73 9.72 -2.97
CA VAL A 30 -6.03 9.63 -3.63
C VAL A 30 -5.82 9.26 -5.10
N ARG A 31 -6.20 8.04 -5.48
CA ARG A 31 -6.13 7.57 -6.87
C ARG A 31 -7.33 7.99 -7.70
N ARG A 32 -8.51 8.00 -7.09
CA ARG A 32 -9.78 8.35 -7.75
C ARG A 32 -10.61 9.22 -6.84
N PHE A 33 -11.23 10.21 -7.44
CA PHE A 33 -12.23 11.06 -6.81
C PHE A 33 -13.45 11.12 -7.73
N THR A 34 -14.64 10.87 -7.20
CA THR A 34 -15.88 10.92 -7.95
C THR A 34 -16.91 11.71 -7.16
N GLN A 35 -17.53 12.67 -7.79
CA GLN A 35 -18.73 13.31 -7.26
C GLN A 35 -19.95 12.50 -7.73
N GLY A 36 -20.74 12.05 -6.78
CA GLY A 36 -22.01 11.38 -7.02
C GLY A 36 -23.17 12.35 -7.11
N ASP A 37 -24.37 11.86 -6.82
CA ASP A 37 -25.59 12.65 -6.89
C ASP A 37 -25.57 13.81 -5.90
N THR A 38 -26.07 14.95 -6.36
CA THR A 38 -26.32 16.13 -5.54
C THR A 38 -27.79 16.19 -5.19
N GLY A 39 -28.12 15.89 -3.93
CA GLY A 39 -29.46 16.08 -3.39
C GLY A 39 -29.70 17.52 -2.95
N HIS A 40 -30.86 17.81 -2.40
CA HIS A 40 -31.22 19.18 -1.95
C HIS A 40 -30.29 19.74 -0.86
N HIS A 41 -29.67 18.88 -0.05
CA HIS A 41 -28.82 19.29 1.09
C HIS A 41 -27.46 18.64 1.15
N HIS A 42 -27.18 17.60 0.34
CA HIS A 42 -25.94 16.85 0.40
C HIS A 42 -25.43 16.49 -1.00
N THR A 43 -24.12 16.55 -1.16
CA THR A 43 -23.41 16.00 -2.33
C THR A 43 -22.56 14.82 -1.87
N PHE A 44 -22.73 13.69 -2.52
CA PHE A 44 -21.93 12.51 -2.23
C PHE A 44 -20.60 12.56 -2.97
N TYR A 45 -19.54 12.17 -2.28
CA TYR A 45 -18.20 12.04 -2.86
C TYR A 45 -17.66 10.65 -2.55
N SER A 46 -17.00 10.05 -3.53
CA SER A 46 -16.30 8.78 -3.37
C SER A 46 -14.81 8.99 -3.63
N LEU A 47 -14.00 8.42 -2.75
CA LEU A 47 -12.54 8.48 -2.82
C LEU A 47 -12.00 7.05 -2.85
N THR A 48 -11.00 6.81 -3.71
CA THR A 48 -10.19 5.59 -3.64
C THR A 48 -8.81 5.99 -3.15
N LEU A 49 -8.47 5.50 -1.95
CA LEU A 49 -7.17 5.69 -1.32
C LEU A 49 -6.30 4.46 -1.60
N VAL A 50 -5.09 4.69 -2.08
CA VAL A 50 -4.12 3.63 -2.40
C VAL A 50 -2.76 3.96 -1.81
N PRO A 51 -1.89 2.96 -1.56
CA PRO A 51 -0.51 3.22 -1.19
C PRO A 51 0.24 4.01 -2.29
N ALA A 52 1.23 4.82 -1.90
CA ALA A 52 2.06 5.55 -2.86
C ALA A 52 2.77 4.63 -3.85
N LEU A 53 3.00 3.37 -3.49
CA LEU A 53 3.54 2.32 -4.35
C LEU A 53 2.78 2.18 -5.68
N GLU A 54 1.47 2.44 -5.70
CA GLU A 54 0.64 2.40 -6.91
C GLU A 54 1.09 3.36 -8.02
N ARG A 55 1.87 4.39 -7.68
CA ARG A 55 2.48 5.28 -8.69
C ARG A 55 3.37 4.53 -9.68
N LEU A 56 3.99 3.44 -9.25
CA LEU A 56 4.83 2.61 -10.10
C LEU A 56 4.05 1.93 -11.22
N SER A 57 2.72 1.79 -11.09
CA SER A 57 1.86 1.23 -12.16
C SER A 57 1.68 2.18 -13.36
N LEU A 58 2.02 3.47 -13.19
CA LEU A 58 1.80 4.50 -14.21
C LEU A 58 2.94 4.60 -15.22
N ARG A 59 4.08 3.93 -14.98
CA ARG A 59 5.27 4.05 -15.80
C ARG A 59 5.69 2.67 -16.34
N HIS A 60 5.74 2.54 -17.67
CA HIS A 60 6.32 1.41 -18.39
C HIS A 60 7.77 1.71 -18.75
N ASN A 61 8.65 0.74 -18.58
CA ASN A 61 10.05 0.88 -18.89
C ASN A 61 10.64 -0.33 -19.59
N SER A 62 11.78 -0.07 -20.27
CA SER A 62 12.68 -1.11 -20.76
C SER A 62 14.09 -0.66 -20.45
N ARG A 63 14.74 -1.30 -19.47
CA ARG A 63 16.06 -0.93 -18.98
C ARG A 63 16.79 -2.13 -18.39
N ILE A 64 18.09 -1.99 -18.24
CA ILE A 64 18.98 -3.03 -17.70
C ILE A 64 19.67 -2.47 -16.47
N PHE A 65 19.61 -3.23 -15.38
CA PHE A 65 20.40 -3.03 -14.17
C PHE A 65 21.57 -4.00 -14.19
N GLN A 66 22.76 -3.52 -13.85
CA GLN A 66 23.99 -4.33 -13.82
C GLN A 66 24.62 -4.25 -12.44
N LEU A 67 25.09 -5.40 -11.95
CA LEU A 67 25.81 -5.49 -10.68
C LEU A 67 25.01 -4.88 -9.50
N ASN A 68 23.70 -5.07 -9.49
CA ASN A 68 22.82 -4.63 -8.41
C ASN A 68 22.20 -5.82 -7.68
N THR A 69 21.97 -5.66 -6.39
CA THR A 69 21.08 -6.53 -5.62
C THR A 69 19.60 -6.16 -5.85
N VAL A 70 18.66 -7.05 -5.55
CA VAL A 70 17.24 -6.74 -5.65
C VAL A 70 16.84 -5.55 -4.77
N PRO A 71 17.24 -5.45 -3.49
CA PRO A 71 16.93 -4.27 -2.68
C PRO A 71 17.43 -2.94 -3.27
N GLU A 72 18.61 -2.94 -3.91
CA GLU A 72 19.12 -1.74 -4.60
C GLU A 72 18.25 -1.35 -5.79
N ILE A 73 17.83 -2.33 -6.61
CA ILE A 73 16.94 -2.07 -7.74
C ILE A 73 15.59 -1.53 -7.24
N LEU A 74 14.98 -2.18 -6.24
CA LEU A 74 13.71 -1.73 -5.67
C LEU A 74 13.82 -0.31 -5.10
N SER A 75 14.93 0.02 -4.44
CA SER A 75 15.20 1.37 -3.94
C SER A 75 15.24 2.41 -5.06
N ILE A 76 15.88 2.09 -6.19
CA ILE A 76 15.93 2.99 -7.36
C ILE A 76 14.51 3.24 -7.89
N LEU A 77 13.70 2.18 -8.06
CA LEU A 77 12.32 2.31 -8.55
C LEU A 77 11.47 3.21 -7.66
N LEU A 78 11.56 3.02 -6.34
CA LEU A 78 10.79 3.79 -5.35
C LEU A 78 11.21 5.25 -5.33
N GLN A 79 12.52 5.52 -5.27
CA GLN A 79 13.05 6.89 -5.20
C GLN A 79 12.75 7.70 -6.46
N GLU A 80 12.80 7.09 -7.64
CA GLU A 80 12.44 7.75 -8.91
C GLU A 80 10.97 8.21 -8.94
N MET A 81 10.10 7.57 -8.16
CA MET A 81 8.68 7.94 -8.02
C MET A 81 8.40 8.77 -6.76
N GLY A 82 9.46 9.26 -6.09
CA GLY A 82 9.36 10.10 -4.91
C GLY A 82 8.89 9.36 -3.65
N ILE A 83 9.03 8.03 -3.61
CA ILE A 83 8.68 7.21 -2.45
C ILE A 83 9.95 7.02 -1.63
N ASN A 84 10.01 7.68 -0.47
CA ASN A 84 11.18 7.67 0.41
C ASN A 84 10.93 6.92 1.73
N ASP A 85 9.66 6.70 2.10
CA ASP A 85 9.27 6.00 3.32
C ASP A 85 9.21 4.49 3.05
N TYR A 86 10.36 3.83 3.01
CA TYR A 86 10.48 2.38 2.88
C TYR A 86 11.68 1.85 3.65
N ALA A 87 11.64 0.55 4.00
CA ALA A 87 12.72 -0.16 4.65
C ALA A 87 12.77 -1.63 4.22
N PHE A 88 13.95 -2.25 4.40
CA PHE A 88 14.16 -3.67 4.19
C PHE A 88 14.50 -4.33 5.53
N ALA A 89 13.63 -5.24 5.97
CA ALA A 89 13.80 -6.10 7.15
C ALA A 89 14.19 -7.49 6.68
N LEU A 90 15.45 -7.66 6.25
CA LEU A 90 15.96 -8.90 5.68
C LEU A 90 16.80 -9.66 6.71
N THR A 91 16.66 -10.98 6.72
CA THR A 91 17.43 -11.90 7.57
C THR A 91 18.68 -12.42 6.88
N ARG A 92 18.79 -12.19 5.57
CA ARG A 92 19.93 -12.62 4.73
C ARG A 92 20.34 -11.52 3.76
N ASP A 93 21.58 -11.62 3.27
CA ASP A 93 22.05 -10.78 2.18
C ASP A 93 21.48 -11.29 0.84
N CYS A 94 21.10 -10.35 -0.02
CA CYS A 94 20.69 -10.65 -1.38
C CYS A 94 21.90 -10.65 -2.31
N ALA A 95 22.00 -11.65 -3.17
CA ALA A 95 23.09 -11.76 -4.13
C ALA A 95 23.03 -10.64 -5.17
N GLN A 96 24.20 -10.15 -5.55
CA GLN A 96 24.35 -9.21 -6.65
C GLN A 96 24.06 -9.95 -7.97
N ARG A 97 23.24 -9.34 -8.83
CA ARG A 97 22.90 -9.86 -10.15
C ARG A 97 23.81 -9.22 -11.20
N GLU A 98 24.43 -10.03 -12.05
CA GLU A 98 25.23 -9.52 -13.16
C GLU A 98 24.37 -8.67 -14.10
N PHE A 99 23.19 -9.17 -14.45
CA PHE A 99 22.18 -8.48 -15.25
C PHE A 99 20.77 -8.69 -14.67
N CYS A 100 19.97 -7.64 -14.67
CA CYS A 100 18.55 -7.69 -14.36
C CYS A 100 17.81 -6.80 -15.36
N VAL A 101 16.90 -7.37 -16.12
CA VAL A 101 16.22 -6.69 -17.24
C VAL A 101 14.78 -6.43 -16.90
N GLN A 102 14.38 -5.17 -17.01
CA GLN A 102 12.98 -4.76 -17.13
C GLN A 102 12.66 -4.66 -18.63
N TYR A 103 11.60 -5.34 -19.10
CA TYR A 103 11.24 -5.31 -20.51
C TYR A 103 9.75 -5.16 -20.71
N ARG A 104 9.33 -3.97 -21.20
CA ARG A 104 7.93 -3.64 -21.53
C ARG A 104 6.91 -3.95 -20.43
N GLU A 105 7.31 -3.84 -19.19
CA GLU A 105 6.47 -4.02 -18.01
C GLU A 105 6.39 -2.71 -17.20
N THR A 106 5.37 -2.57 -16.35
CA THR A 106 5.30 -1.44 -15.42
C THR A 106 6.40 -1.56 -14.38
N ASP A 107 6.80 -0.43 -13.78
CA ASP A 107 7.73 -0.47 -12.65
C ASP A 107 7.14 -1.27 -11.48
N LEU A 108 5.81 -1.28 -11.30
CA LEU A 108 5.13 -2.06 -10.28
C LEU A 108 5.21 -3.57 -10.57
N ASP A 109 4.94 -4.01 -11.81
CA ASP A 109 5.04 -5.42 -12.20
C ASP A 109 6.48 -5.91 -12.06
N PHE A 110 7.45 -5.08 -12.46
CA PHE A 110 8.87 -5.36 -12.30
C PHE A 110 9.26 -5.52 -10.82
N LEU A 111 8.81 -4.60 -9.96
CA LEU A 111 9.00 -4.69 -8.51
C LEU A 111 8.42 -5.99 -7.95
N HIS A 112 7.18 -6.32 -8.31
CA HIS A 112 6.52 -7.55 -7.84
C HIS A 112 7.26 -8.80 -8.29
N ARG A 113 7.71 -8.84 -9.55
CA ARG A 113 8.48 -9.96 -10.09
C ARG A 113 9.81 -10.14 -9.35
N LEU A 114 10.56 -9.06 -9.15
CA LEU A 114 11.83 -9.12 -8.42
C LEU A 114 11.65 -9.51 -6.96
N ALA A 115 10.63 -8.97 -6.30
CA ALA A 115 10.32 -9.34 -4.93
C ALA A 115 9.98 -10.84 -4.82
N ALA A 116 9.15 -11.35 -5.73
CA ALA A 116 8.79 -12.76 -5.77
C ALA A 116 9.99 -13.67 -6.05
N GLU A 117 10.86 -13.32 -7.02
CA GLU A 117 12.09 -14.05 -7.34
C GLU A 117 13.05 -14.13 -6.15
N GLU A 118 13.09 -13.08 -5.33
CA GLU A 118 13.95 -12.98 -4.15
C GLU A 118 13.28 -13.51 -2.88
N GLY A 119 12.00 -13.93 -2.96
CA GLY A 119 11.24 -14.41 -1.80
C GLY A 119 10.89 -13.28 -0.81
N LEU A 120 10.77 -12.04 -1.31
CA LEU A 120 10.38 -10.90 -0.50
C LEU A 120 8.85 -10.73 -0.51
N VAL A 121 8.31 -10.47 0.66
CA VAL A 121 6.94 -9.98 0.85
C VAL A 121 6.99 -8.54 1.34
N TYR A 122 5.91 -7.79 1.16
CA TYR A 122 5.86 -6.43 1.70
C TYR A 122 4.54 -6.15 2.41
N SER A 123 4.60 -5.20 3.32
CA SER A 123 3.47 -4.68 4.08
C SER A 123 3.63 -3.16 4.29
N PHE A 124 2.57 -2.55 4.82
CA PHE A 124 2.58 -1.12 5.14
C PHE A 124 2.37 -0.91 6.63
N ILE A 125 3.18 -0.04 7.23
CA ILE A 125 2.97 0.48 8.57
C ILE A 125 2.38 1.89 8.42
N HIS A 126 1.22 2.11 9.03
CA HIS A 126 0.53 3.40 9.01
C HIS A 126 0.74 4.13 10.32
N GLU A 127 1.34 5.31 10.24
CA GLU A 127 1.58 6.21 11.37
C GLU A 127 0.89 7.55 11.08
N GLU A 128 0.96 8.50 12.00
CA GLU A 128 0.40 9.83 11.79
C GLU A 128 1.07 10.51 10.60
N GLY A 129 0.26 10.84 9.58
CA GLY A 129 0.68 11.57 8.39
C GLY A 129 1.53 10.81 7.39
N LYS A 130 1.86 9.52 7.61
CA LYS A 130 2.67 8.73 6.67
C LYS A 130 2.35 7.25 6.69
N HIS A 131 2.74 6.56 5.62
CA HIS A 131 2.84 5.10 5.59
C HIS A 131 4.24 4.68 5.12
N THR A 132 4.80 3.68 5.78
CA THR A 132 6.12 3.12 5.47
C THR A 132 5.95 1.75 4.83
N LEU A 133 6.57 1.55 3.66
CA LEU A 133 6.62 0.27 2.95
C LEU A 133 7.75 -0.57 3.54
N ILE A 134 7.44 -1.76 4.06
CA ILE A 134 8.43 -2.68 4.63
C ILE A 134 8.52 -3.93 3.77
N PHE A 135 9.70 -4.21 3.23
CA PHE A 135 10.01 -5.49 2.59
C PHE A 135 10.64 -6.43 3.61
N SER A 136 10.23 -7.71 3.57
CA SER A 136 10.75 -8.74 4.46
C SER A 136 10.91 -10.06 3.71
N ASP A 137 11.93 -10.84 4.09
CA ASP A 137 12.16 -12.21 3.63
C ASP A 137 11.70 -13.26 4.63
N ALA A 138 11.09 -12.84 5.76
CA ALA A 138 10.59 -13.71 6.80
C ALA A 138 9.23 -13.23 7.33
N SER A 139 8.29 -14.16 7.50
CA SER A 139 6.96 -13.85 8.03
C SER A 139 6.99 -13.28 9.46
N ASP A 140 7.98 -13.65 10.25
CA ASP A 140 8.15 -13.17 11.62
C ASP A 140 8.52 -11.68 11.71
N SER A 141 9.04 -11.11 10.63
CA SER A 141 9.38 -9.69 10.52
C SER A 141 8.18 -8.82 10.09
N LEU A 142 7.05 -9.44 9.74
CA LEU A 142 5.83 -8.71 9.37
C LEU A 142 5.09 -8.23 10.62
N PRO A 143 4.38 -7.09 10.53
CA PRO A 143 3.51 -6.65 11.61
C PRO A 143 2.50 -7.74 11.97
N LYS A 144 2.44 -8.09 13.25
CA LYS A 144 1.47 -9.08 13.74
C LYS A 144 0.13 -8.40 13.92
N LEU A 145 -0.94 -9.05 13.46
CA LEU A 145 -2.29 -8.71 13.88
C LEU A 145 -2.34 -8.92 15.41
N GLY A 146 -3.00 -8.01 16.13
CA GLY A 146 -3.20 -8.11 17.57
C GLY A 146 -4.02 -9.35 17.94
N GLU A 147 -5.16 -9.15 18.62
CA GLU A 147 -6.08 -10.22 18.97
C GLU A 147 -6.72 -10.84 17.70
N PRO A 148 -7.02 -12.16 17.72
CA PRO A 148 -7.75 -12.82 16.64
C PRO A 148 -9.10 -12.13 16.39
N ILE A 149 -9.40 -11.84 15.12
CA ILE A 149 -10.70 -11.27 14.75
C ILE A 149 -11.71 -12.42 14.64
N PRO A 150 -12.76 -12.44 15.45
CA PRO A 150 -13.75 -13.52 15.43
C PRO A 150 -14.53 -13.52 14.10
N TYR A 151 -14.88 -14.71 13.65
CA TYR A 151 -15.79 -14.89 12.52
C TYR A 151 -17.23 -15.00 13.05
N ASN A 152 -18.14 -14.17 12.54
CA ASN A 152 -19.53 -14.22 12.95
C ASN A 152 -20.46 -14.16 11.72
N THR A 153 -21.19 -15.23 11.48
CA THR A 153 -22.18 -15.36 10.38
C THR A 153 -23.56 -14.85 10.73
N LEU A 154 -23.84 -14.55 12.01
CA LEU A 154 -25.15 -14.13 12.45
C LEU A 154 -25.34 -12.63 12.26
N ALA A 155 -26.13 -12.25 11.27
CA ALA A 155 -26.60 -10.88 11.08
C ALA A 155 -27.73 -10.60 12.11
N GLY A 156 -27.51 -9.70 13.08
CA GLY A 156 -28.62 -9.18 13.88
C GLY A 156 -28.42 -9.08 15.40
N GLY A 157 -27.20 -8.96 15.90
CA GLY A 157 -26.93 -8.62 17.31
C GLY A 157 -26.12 -7.35 17.46
N MET A 158 -26.24 -6.63 18.58
CA MET A 158 -25.26 -5.63 18.99
C MET A 158 -23.95 -6.38 19.27
N ILE A 159 -22.95 -6.19 18.39
CA ILE A 159 -21.64 -6.81 18.54
C ILE A 159 -20.67 -5.74 19.04
N GLU A 160 -20.12 -5.95 20.21
CA GLU A 160 -19.22 -5.02 20.87
C GLU A 160 -17.80 -5.03 20.30
N SER A 161 -17.43 -6.06 19.53
CA SER A 161 -16.10 -6.20 18.92
C SER A 161 -16.15 -6.34 17.39
N PRO A 162 -15.11 -5.91 16.65
CA PRO A 162 -15.01 -6.15 15.22
C PRO A 162 -15.04 -7.64 14.91
N TYR A 163 -15.70 -8.02 13.81
CA TYR A 163 -15.78 -9.41 13.35
C TYR A 163 -15.75 -9.49 11.83
N ILE A 164 -15.42 -10.66 11.30
CA ILE A 164 -15.48 -10.98 9.89
C ILE A 164 -16.85 -11.59 9.61
N SER A 165 -17.63 -10.96 8.73
CA SER A 165 -18.98 -11.44 8.33
C SER A 165 -18.96 -12.34 7.12
N ALA A 166 -18.00 -12.17 6.22
CA ALA A 166 -17.83 -12.97 5.02
C ALA A 166 -16.35 -13.00 4.59
N LEU A 167 -15.94 -14.13 4.02
CA LEU A 167 -14.67 -14.30 3.33
C LEU A 167 -14.99 -14.65 1.88
N SER A 168 -14.48 -13.89 0.94
CA SER A 168 -14.61 -14.11 -0.52
C SER A 168 -13.26 -14.40 -1.13
#